data_91ba586fe137018206f421e51e6dd176
#
_entry.id   91ba586fe137018206f421e51e6dd176
#
_cell.length_a   1.000
_cell.length_b   1.000
_cell.length_c   1.000
_cell.angle_alpha   90.00
_cell.angle_beta   90.00
_cell.angle_gamma   90.00
#
_symmetry.space_group_name_H-M   'P 1'
#
loop_
_entity.id
_entity.type
_entity.pdbx_description
1 polymer ?
#
loop_
_entity_poly.entity_id
_entity_poly.type
_entity_poly.pdbx_seq_one_letter_code
_entity_poly.pdbx_strand_id
1 'polypeptide(L)'
;VIKKKRTQTVLSILMMALLLIGMLPGMLLAADESGTDINGETYTTLRGLTFVSEEESTVIIGETTDVEFKLNRIPTSKLFTGSVNATLTDSQGNVTYYSVSGGGGYYSLSNLTLYTPGEYTLKVSAVSPNKGSATGIIKVLDAVATVTDSLKVHVDNSVSVKLTDSEGKVLDQRSVTVDGTKVDASPATQSYTTLSDGTFILNINPEKAGNVDIIFGGKVIKSIPVEAAYETGSRIGSQASDNVALSVEIARQGWTSAPNVILARDDQFSDSLAAAPLSKKLDAPILMTGSATLDSRTLTALHELGARNIYIVGGTVAVSQTIEDTLSKDFTVTRIAGLQGYDTAALISSQVGIDSTQTVYLANGSAIPDAIAISAFAGAQGNPILLTDRDTLPASTLQALINLNAKNVVLLGGTAVISNSVENQLSNRFLVQRWGGYDRYDTQSLIFQNLLNKDNPQSPLYFTSGLVRQDDVSSGKPYADALLTAALAAKNGGFVAMTQPNSLPPSLNYFLLYNKGYISKSAVVGNNSGVSFNLEQQLRQMLSH
;
A
#
# COMPACT_ATOMS: atom_id res chain seq x y z
N VAL A 1 26.67 -48.54 9.40
CA VAL A 1 25.87 -47.32 9.61
C VAL A 1 26.33 -46.54 10.85
N ILE A 2 26.76 -47.23 11.92
CA ILE A 2 27.17 -46.62 13.17
C ILE A 2 28.56 -45.91 13.11
N LYS A 3 29.49 -46.40 12.23
CA LYS A 3 30.82 -45.79 12.06
C LYS A 3 30.81 -44.42 11.32
N LYS A 4 29.78 -44.16 10.48
CA LYS A 4 29.69 -42.90 9.73
C LYS A 4 29.14 -41.70 10.56
N LYS A 5 28.34 -41.98 11.61
CA LYS A 5 27.81 -40.93 12.50
C LYS A 5 28.87 -40.42 13.50
N ARG A 6 29.82 -41.25 13.91
CA ARG A 6 30.88 -40.79 14.86
C ARG A 6 31.92 -39.87 14.18
N THR A 7 32.19 -40.05 12.89
CA THR A 7 33.14 -39.19 12.15
C THR A 7 32.57 -37.80 11.87
N GLN A 8 31.26 -37.69 11.63
CA GLN A 8 30.62 -36.38 11.45
C GLN A 8 30.51 -35.57 12.74
N THR A 9 30.26 -36.23 13.86
CA THR A 9 30.16 -35.53 15.17
C THR A 9 31.54 -35.05 15.64
N VAL A 10 32.60 -35.79 15.40
CA VAL A 10 33.96 -35.39 15.71
C VAL A 10 34.44 -34.24 14.80
N LEU A 11 34.04 -34.25 13.52
CA LEU A 11 34.37 -33.18 12.57
C LEU A 11 33.62 -31.86 12.93
N SER A 12 32.36 -31.98 13.39
CA SER A 12 31.57 -30.82 13.82
C SER A 12 32.11 -30.20 15.11
N ILE A 13 32.58 -31.01 16.05
CA ILE A 13 33.20 -30.51 17.29
C ILE A 13 34.58 -29.91 17.01
N LEU A 14 35.34 -30.46 16.07
CA LEU A 14 36.63 -29.91 15.65
C LEU A 14 36.45 -28.60 14.86
N MET A 15 35.37 -28.46 14.05
CA MET A 15 35.04 -27.21 13.36
C MET A 15 34.51 -26.14 14.31
N MET A 16 33.71 -26.50 15.33
CA MET A 16 33.31 -25.57 16.37
C MET A 16 34.47 -25.15 17.27
N ALA A 17 35.41 -26.03 17.57
CA ALA A 17 36.62 -25.67 18.31
C ALA A 17 37.55 -24.73 17.51
N LEU A 18 37.63 -24.89 16.20
CA LEU A 18 38.37 -23.99 15.32
C LEU A 18 37.66 -22.62 15.15
N LEU A 19 36.32 -22.57 15.18
CA LEU A 19 35.54 -21.32 15.16
C LEU A 19 35.63 -20.56 16.52
N LEU A 20 35.72 -21.27 17.62
CA LEU A 20 35.90 -20.67 18.94
C LEU A 20 37.35 -20.18 19.17
N ILE A 21 38.34 -20.76 18.51
CA ILE A 21 39.74 -20.29 18.55
C ILE A 21 39.93 -19.06 17.62
N GLY A 22 39.07 -18.89 16.60
CA GLY A 22 39.06 -17.71 15.72
C GLY A 22 38.39 -16.47 16.33
N MET A 23 37.69 -16.60 17.46
CA MET A 23 37.04 -15.48 18.19
C MET A 23 37.82 -14.97 19.40
N LEU A 24 38.97 -15.51 19.68
CA LEU A 24 39.93 -14.88 20.61
C LEU A 24 40.82 -13.94 19.80
N PRO A 25 40.79 -12.61 20.03
CA PRO A 25 41.83 -11.74 19.46
C PRO A 25 43.18 -12.25 19.97
N GLY A 26 44.05 -12.61 19.03
CA GLY A 26 45.29 -13.34 19.18
C GLY A 26 46.07 -12.98 20.45
N MET A 27 45.97 -13.81 21.46
CA MET A 27 46.97 -13.88 22.52
C MET A 27 48.19 -14.66 21.97
N LEU A 28 48.98 -14.03 21.12
CA LEU A 28 50.36 -14.42 20.96
C LEU A 28 51.14 -13.62 22.01
N LEU A 29 51.69 -14.28 22.99
CA LEU A 29 52.70 -13.73 23.89
C LEU A 29 53.91 -13.33 23.05
N ALA A 30 53.94 -12.10 22.61
CA ALA A 30 55.10 -11.51 21.95
C ALA A 30 55.83 -10.59 22.94
N ALA A 31 57.13 -10.66 22.92
CA ALA A 31 58.00 -9.82 23.72
C ALA A 31 57.71 -8.31 23.53
N ASP A 32 58.08 -7.49 24.51
CA ASP A 32 57.91 -6.04 24.45
C ASP A 32 58.65 -5.49 23.21
N GLU A 33 57.92 -5.18 22.14
CA GLU A 33 58.47 -4.69 20.90
C GLU A 33 58.53 -3.13 20.91
N SER A 34 59.11 -2.56 21.93
CA SER A 34 59.72 -1.23 21.84
C SER A 34 61.19 -1.44 21.42
N GLY A 35 61.58 -0.88 20.33
CA GLY A 35 62.91 -1.01 19.79
C GLY A 35 63.45 0.35 19.35
N THR A 36 64.72 0.35 18.94
CA THR A 36 65.32 1.49 18.27
C THR A 36 65.43 1.16 16.77
N ASP A 37 65.03 2.07 15.92
CA ASP A 37 65.17 1.90 14.48
C ASP A 37 66.64 2.08 14.03
N ILE A 38 66.90 1.93 12.73
CA ILE A 38 68.25 2.07 12.16
C ILE A 38 68.83 3.47 12.30
N ASN A 39 68.01 4.46 12.65
CA ASN A 39 68.40 5.86 12.87
C ASN A 39 68.49 6.20 14.37
N GLY A 40 68.29 5.23 15.27
CA GLY A 40 68.39 5.42 16.71
C GLY A 40 67.11 5.95 17.37
N GLU A 41 65.99 6.03 16.64
CA GLU A 41 64.73 6.47 17.19
C GLU A 41 64.00 5.32 17.87
N THR A 42 63.46 5.55 19.07
CA THR A 42 62.62 4.55 19.78
C THR A 42 61.24 4.46 19.17
N TYR A 43 60.79 3.26 18.90
CA TYR A 43 59.43 3.01 18.40
C TYR A 43 58.62 2.11 19.33
N THR A 44 57.28 2.21 19.20
CA THR A 44 56.31 1.36 19.90
C THR A 44 55.40 0.68 18.87
N THR A 45 55.11 -0.59 19.08
CA THR A 45 54.23 -1.34 18.16
C THR A 45 52.78 -1.34 18.64
N LEU A 46 51.89 -0.84 17.80
CA LEU A 46 50.44 -0.90 17.98
C LEU A 46 49.92 -2.32 17.65
N ARG A 47 49.11 -2.93 18.55
CA ARG A 47 48.63 -4.30 18.37
C ARG A 47 47.15 -4.52 18.70
N GLY A 48 46.51 -3.66 19.45
CA GLY A 48 45.13 -3.87 19.85
C GLY A 48 44.29 -2.61 19.82
N LEU A 49 43.03 -2.76 19.44
CA LEU A 49 41.99 -1.74 19.51
C LEU A 49 40.83 -2.31 20.31
N THR A 50 40.29 -1.54 21.22
CA THR A 50 39.09 -1.86 21.98
C THR A 50 38.22 -0.62 22.09
N PHE A 51 36.95 -0.68 21.74
CA PHE A 51 36.02 0.43 21.94
C PHE A 51 35.84 0.69 23.45
N VAL A 52 35.58 1.94 23.82
CA VAL A 52 35.45 2.32 25.22
C VAL A 52 34.17 1.76 25.82
N SER A 53 33.09 1.70 25.02
CA SER A 53 31.86 1.01 25.37
C SER A 53 31.31 0.22 24.16
N GLU A 54 30.33 -0.67 24.38
CA GLU A 54 29.64 -1.37 23.28
C GLU A 54 28.83 -0.37 22.41
N GLU A 55 28.33 0.70 23.01
CA GLU A 55 27.58 1.75 22.30
C GLU A 55 28.46 2.51 21.30
N GLU A 56 29.76 2.67 21.61
CA GLU A 56 30.69 3.36 20.73
C GLU A 56 31.12 2.58 19.50
N SER A 57 30.82 1.28 19.46
CA SER A 57 30.99 0.46 18.25
C SER A 57 29.75 0.43 17.36
N THR A 58 28.68 1.14 17.76
CA THR A 58 27.40 1.17 17.04
C THR A 58 27.03 2.61 16.67
N VAL A 59 26.78 2.85 15.40
CA VAL A 59 26.38 4.15 14.83
C VAL A 59 25.02 4.01 14.20
N ILE A 60 24.15 5.00 14.37
CA ILE A 60 22.87 5.06 13.66
C ILE A 60 23.07 5.86 12.37
N ILE A 61 22.43 5.42 11.29
CA ILE A 61 22.55 6.08 9.98
C ILE A 61 22.26 7.58 10.08
N GLY A 62 23.11 8.39 9.43
CA GLY A 62 22.93 9.83 9.33
C GLY A 62 23.10 10.60 10.63
N GLU A 63 23.36 9.94 11.77
CA GLU A 63 23.80 10.62 12.98
C GLU A 63 25.29 10.96 12.91
N THR A 64 25.63 12.12 13.45
CA THR A 64 27.03 12.51 13.66
C THR A 64 27.41 12.15 15.08
N THR A 65 28.39 11.30 15.23
CA THR A 65 28.87 10.83 16.53
C THR A 65 30.38 10.80 16.59
N ASP A 66 30.92 10.81 17.80
CA ASP A 66 32.31 10.52 18.05
C ASP A 66 32.45 9.05 18.46
N VAL A 67 33.39 8.34 17.86
CA VAL A 67 33.66 6.94 18.17
C VAL A 67 34.98 6.86 18.96
N GLU A 68 34.90 6.52 20.24
CA GLU A 68 36.05 6.45 21.14
C GLU A 68 36.58 5.02 21.26
N PHE A 69 37.91 4.88 21.24
CA PHE A 69 38.61 3.61 21.36
C PHE A 69 39.92 3.70 22.10
N LYS A 70 40.34 2.60 22.70
CA LYS A 70 41.64 2.42 23.33
C LYS A 70 42.56 1.70 22.37
N LEU A 71 43.80 2.15 22.32
CA LEU A 71 44.86 1.48 21.60
C LEU A 71 45.90 0.89 22.57
N ASN A 72 46.22 -0.36 22.37
CA ASN A 72 47.15 -1.11 23.20
C ASN A 72 48.42 -1.46 22.42
N ARG A 73 49.54 -1.48 23.12
CA ARG A 73 50.81 -2.00 22.64
C ARG A 73 51.10 -3.37 23.23
N ILE A 74 52.18 -4.00 22.79
CA ILE A 74 52.63 -5.21 23.44
C ILE A 74 53.57 -4.84 24.63
N PRO A 75 53.38 -5.45 25.81
CA PRO A 75 52.27 -6.35 26.17
C PRO A 75 50.94 -5.59 26.19
N THR A 76 49.81 -6.29 25.93
CA THR A 76 48.46 -5.71 25.74
C THR A 76 47.93 -4.94 26.97
N SER A 77 48.57 -5.05 28.12
CA SER A 77 48.24 -4.30 29.33
C SER A 77 48.71 -2.82 29.29
N LYS A 78 49.55 -2.43 28.34
CA LYS A 78 50.05 -1.07 28.25
C LYS A 78 49.39 -0.32 27.10
N LEU A 79 49.03 0.94 27.34
CA LEU A 79 48.43 1.81 26.32
C LEU A 79 49.44 2.26 25.27
N PHE A 80 48.98 2.34 24.02
CA PHE A 80 49.76 2.94 22.93
C PHE A 80 49.56 4.46 22.93
N THR A 81 50.62 5.23 22.95
CA THR A 81 50.55 6.70 23.10
C THR A 81 51.04 7.48 21.89
N GLY A 82 51.33 6.81 20.77
CA GLY A 82 51.87 7.43 19.55
C GLY A 82 50.78 7.98 18.64
N SER A 83 51.15 8.79 17.63
CA SER A 83 50.25 9.27 16.59
C SER A 83 49.75 8.13 15.70
N VAL A 84 48.52 8.23 15.23
CA VAL A 84 47.84 7.22 14.40
C VAL A 84 47.04 7.83 13.26
N ASN A 85 46.86 7.06 12.20
CA ASN A 85 45.91 7.32 11.12
C ASN A 85 44.83 6.24 11.13
N ALA A 86 43.61 6.60 10.73
CA ALA A 86 42.49 5.66 10.65
C ALA A 86 41.91 5.58 9.25
N THR A 87 41.42 4.38 8.91
CA THR A 87 40.63 4.13 7.73
C THR A 87 39.41 3.32 8.12
N LEU A 88 38.25 3.63 7.49
CA LEU A 88 37.08 2.83 7.52
C LEU A 88 36.89 2.15 6.17
N THR A 89 36.65 0.84 6.19
CA THR A 89 36.34 0.04 5.00
C THR A 89 34.94 -0.50 5.13
N ASP A 90 34.07 -0.21 4.16
CA ASP A 90 32.71 -0.73 4.11
C ASP A 90 32.68 -2.20 3.62
N SER A 91 31.48 -2.79 3.60
CA SER A 91 31.24 -4.17 3.16
C SER A 91 31.54 -4.40 1.67
N GLN A 92 31.67 -3.34 0.87
CA GLN A 92 32.01 -3.38 -0.56
C GLN A 92 33.50 -3.19 -0.82
N GLY A 93 34.27 -2.93 0.24
CA GLY A 93 35.72 -2.72 0.15
C GLY A 93 36.14 -1.26 -0.13
N ASN A 94 35.21 -0.29 -0.09
CA ASN A 94 35.55 1.13 -0.23
C ASN A 94 36.23 1.63 1.04
N VAL A 95 37.32 2.33 0.88
CA VAL A 95 38.17 2.83 1.99
C VAL A 95 38.04 4.35 2.10
N THR A 96 37.71 4.81 3.29
CA THR A 96 37.65 6.23 3.63
C THR A 96 38.65 6.54 4.74
N TYR A 97 39.40 7.65 4.60
CA TYR A 97 40.37 8.10 5.57
C TYR A 97 39.74 9.07 6.56
N TYR A 98 40.07 8.89 7.84
CA TYR A 98 39.55 9.72 8.93
C TYR A 98 40.69 10.28 9.77
N SER A 99 40.50 11.51 10.21
CA SER A 99 41.38 12.12 11.21
C SER A 99 41.10 11.54 12.59
N VAL A 100 42.13 11.26 13.34
CA VAL A 100 42.03 10.73 14.70
C VAL A 100 42.54 11.79 15.66
N SER A 101 41.75 12.12 16.65
CA SER A 101 42.14 12.96 17.78
C SER A 101 42.43 12.10 19.01
N GLY A 102 43.18 12.62 19.97
CA GLY A 102 43.43 11.92 21.22
C GLY A 102 44.92 11.66 21.50
N GLY A 103 45.18 10.91 22.57
CA GLY A 103 46.51 10.54 23.04
C GLY A 103 46.45 9.83 24.38
N GLY A 104 47.62 9.43 24.92
CA GLY A 104 47.62 8.69 26.19
C GLY A 104 46.96 7.33 26.16
N GLY A 105 46.74 6.78 24.96
CA GLY A 105 46.09 5.49 24.75
C GLY A 105 44.60 5.57 24.45
N TYR A 106 44.00 6.74 24.50
CA TYR A 106 42.60 7.00 24.19
C TYR A 106 42.50 7.88 22.96
N TYR A 107 41.70 7.48 22.01
CA TYR A 107 41.59 8.11 20.70
C TYR A 107 40.12 8.17 20.28
N SER A 108 39.78 9.13 19.42
CA SER A 108 38.44 9.32 18.88
C SER A 108 38.45 9.59 17.38
N LEU A 109 37.52 9.03 16.68
CA LEU A 109 37.06 9.51 15.38
C LEU A 109 35.94 10.52 15.64
N SER A 110 36.24 11.80 15.46
CA SER A 110 35.28 12.87 15.71
C SER A 110 34.42 13.15 14.48
N ASN A 111 33.14 13.48 14.73
CA ASN A 111 32.15 13.83 13.70
C ASN A 111 31.94 12.74 12.63
N LEU A 112 31.94 11.48 13.03
CA LEU A 112 31.64 10.36 12.13
C LEU A 112 30.17 10.38 11.76
N THR A 113 29.86 10.44 10.46
CA THR A 113 28.48 10.30 9.92
C THR A 113 28.50 9.27 8.82
N LEU A 114 27.70 8.21 8.96
CA LEU A 114 27.59 7.12 7.99
C LEU A 114 26.15 6.95 7.54
N TYR A 115 25.94 6.75 6.22
CA TYR A 115 24.59 6.72 5.61
C TYR A 115 24.19 5.33 5.10
N THR A 116 25.09 4.37 5.13
CA THR A 116 24.83 3.01 4.65
C THR A 116 24.89 2.02 5.82
N PRO A 117 23.81 1.28 6.11
CA PRO A 117 23.82 0.28 7.16
C PRO A 117 24.80 -0.85 6.83
N GLY A 118 25.37 -1.46 7.86
CA GLY A 118 26.27 -2.61 7.73
C GLY A 118 27.48 -2.53 8.64
N GLU A 119 28.41 -3.46 8.46
CA GLU A 119 29.65 -3.51 9.22
C GLU A 119 30.78 -2.78 8.46
N TYR A 120 31.46 -1.93 9.19
CA TYR A 120 32.63 -1.21 8.72
C TYR A 120 33.86 -1.64 9.51
N THR A 121 34.93 -2.00 8.80
CA THR A 121 36.21 -2.30 9.44
C THR A 121 36.99 -1.00 9.69
N LEU A 122 37.11 -0.62 10.96
CA LEU A 122 38.00 0.41 11.41
C LEU A 122 39.43 -0.16 11.48
N LYS A 123 40.37 0.37 10.68
CA LYS A 123 41.80 0.06 10.79
C LYS A 123 42.54 1.30 11.24
N VAL A 124 43.26 1.18 12.35
CA VAL A 124 44.12 2.22 12.88
C VAL A 124 45.57 1.80 12.71
N SER A 125 46.37 2.66 12.12
CA SER A 125 47.79 2.39 11.85
C SER A 125 48.68 3.43 12.53
N ALA A 126 49.73 2.97 13.17
CA ALA A 126 50.70 3.82 13.80
C ALA A 126 51.50 4.65 12.77
N VAL A 127 51.81 5.91 13.13
CA VAL A 127 52.62 6.80 12.31
C VAL A 127 54.09 6.64 12.74
N SER A 128 55.00 6.65 11.76
CA SER A 128 56.46 6.59 11.99
C SER A 128 56.91 7.59 13.06
N PRO A 129 57.85 7.21 13.95
CA PRO A 129 58.64 5.98 13.96
C PRO A 129 57.92 4.73 14.51
N ASN A 130 56.68 4.88 15.06
CA ASN A 130 55.89 3.78 15.57
C ASN A 130 55.41 2.85 14.44
N LYS A 131 55.10 1.61 14.79
CA LYS A 131 54.74 0.54 13.81
C LYS A 131 53.48 -0.19 14.22
N GLY A 132 52.91 -0.93 13.26
CA GLY A 132 51.79 -1.81 13.48
C GLY A 132 50.44 -1.16 13.21
N SER A 133 49.41 -1.98 13.27
CA SER A 133 48.03 -1.57 13.11
C SER A 133 47.11 -2.46 13.96
N ALA A 134 45.91 -1.95 14.28
CA ALA A 134 44.86 -2.67 14.94
C ALA A 134 43.54 -2.45 14.21
N THR A 135 42.62 -3.38 14.35
CA THR A 135 41.29 -3.31 13.69
C THR A 135 40.19 -3.48 14.71
N GLY A 136 39.06 -2.84 14.45
CA GLY A 136 37.77 -2.99 15.15
C GLY A 136 36.63 -2.96 14.15
N ILE A 137 35.47 -3.35 14.56
CA ILE A 137 34.25 -3.31 13.76
C ILE A 137 33.34 -2.22 14.30
N ILE A 138 32.92 -1.31 13.43
CA ILE A 138 31.85 -0.34 13.68
C ILE A 138 30.60 -0.86 12.98
N LYS A 139 29.54 -1.06 13.73
CA LYS A 139 28.23 -1.49 13.22
C LYS A 139 27.35 -0.27 12.96
N VAL A 140 26.85 -0.14 11.75
CA VAL A 140 25.93 0.94 11.37
C VAL A 140 24.52 0.37 11.26
N LEU A 141 23.64 0.84 12.12
CA LEU A 141 22.23 0.40 12.19
C LEU A 141 21.33 1.37 11.43
N ASP A 142 20.31 0.83 10.80
CA ASP A 142 19.25 1.62 10.18
C ASP A 142 18.30 2.16 11.27
N ALA A 143 17.65 3.30 11.00
CA ALA A 143 16.56 3.79 11.82
C ALA A 143 15.23 3.32 11.22
N VAL A 144 14.29 2.92 12.08
CA VAL A 144 12.98 2.39 11.71
C VAL A 144 11.89 3.21 12.39
N ALA A 145 10.96 3.75 11.59
CA ALA A 145 9.77 4.43 12.10
C ALA A 145 8.53 3.53 11.98
N THR A 146 7.82 3.36 13.09
CA THR A 146 6.53 2.66 13.14
C THR A 146 5.43 3.67 13.41
N VAL A 147 4.33 3.55 12.67
CA VAL A 147 3.16 4.44 12.73
C VAL A 147 1.93 3.60 13.02
N THR A 148 1.06 4.07 13.91
CA THR A 148 -0.13 3.33 14.33
C THR A 148 -1.33 3.51 13.39
N ASP A 149 -1.43 4.65 12.70
CA ASP A 149 -2.60 5.03 11.91
C ASP A 149 -2.20 5.61 10.55
N SER A 150 -3.14 5.61 9.58
CA SER A 150 -3.00 6.31 8.30
C SER A 150 -3.35 7.79 8.46
N LEU A 151 -2.81 8.63 7.59
CA LEU A 151 -3.15 10.05 7.53
C LEU A 151 -4.32 10.28 6.55
N LYS A 152 -5.09 11.36 6.76
CA LYS A 152 -6.24 11.73 5.92
C LYS A 152 -6.13 13.17 5.44
N VAL A 153 -6.59 13.42 4.21
CA VAL A 153 -6.66 14.76 3.61
C VAL A 153 -7.70 15.61 4.34
N HIS A 154 -7.44 16.91 4.46
CA HIS A 154 -8.30 17.92 5.10
C HIS A 154 -8.73 17.59 6.54
N VAL A 155 -7.93 16.83 7.24
CA VAL A 155 -8.13 16.47 8.65
C VAL A 155 -6.88 16.83 9.43
N ASP A 156 -7.05 17.40 10.62
CA ASP A 156 -5.97 17.55 11.59
C ASP A 156 -5.58 16.17 12.11
N ASN A 157 -4.58 15.55 11.47
CA ASN A 157 -4.09 14.25 11.88
C ASN A 157 -3.19 14.40 13.11
N SER A 158 -3.41 13.54 14.11
CA SER A 158 -2.57 13.44 15.30
C SER A 158 -2.20 11.97 15.48
N VAL A 159 -0.99 11.59 15.07
CA VAL A 159 -0.58 10.19 14.94
C VAL A 159 0.68 9.94 15.76
N SER A 160 0.72 8.85 16.51
CA SER A 160 1.91 8.44 17.25
C SER A 160 2.90 7.76 16.31
N VAL A 161 4.13 8.24 16.32
CA VAL A 161 5.25 7.67 15.59
C VAL A 161 6.28 7.20 16.59
N LYS A 162 6.76 5.97 16.45
CA LYS A 162 7.83 5.42 17.29
C LYS A 162 9.08 5.16 16.47
N LEU A 163 10.23 5.61 16.98
CA LEU A 163 11.53 5.44 16.36
C LEU A 163 12.37 4.42 17.12
N THR A 164 12.90 3.44 16.40
CA THR A 164 13.86 2.46 16.92
C THR A 164 15.01 2.30 15.93
N ASP A 165 16.12 1.71 16.37
CA ASP A 165 17.07 1.16 15.43
C ASP A 165 16.57 -0.16 14.82
N SER A 166 17.32 -0.71 13.88
CA SER A 166 16.97 -1.98 13.20
C SER A 166 17.05 -3.22 14.11
N GLU A 167 17.56 -3.11 15.32
CA GLU A 167 17.59 -4.15 16.35
C GLU A 167 16.46 -3.99 17.37
N GLY A 168 15.66 -2.92 17.24
CA GLY A 168 14.50 -2.63 18.09
C GLY A 168 14.82 -1.80 19.34
N LYS A 169 16.05 -1.32 19.51
CA LYS A 169 16.42 -0.38 20.59
C LYS A 169 15.78 0.97 20.32
N VAL A 170 15.20 1.57 21.31
CA VAL A 170 14.54 2.88 21.24
C VAL A 170 15.55 3.98 20.94
N LEU A 171 15.20 4.86 19.99
CA LEU A 171 15.95 6.06 19.66
C LEU A 171 15.29 7.28 20.32
N ASP A 172 15.67 7.56 21.56
CA ASP A 172 15.17 8.68 22.37
C ASP A 172 15.99 9.94 22.13
N GLN A 173 15.38 11.10 22.40
CA GLN A 173 16.01 12.43 22.27
C GLN A 173 16.62 12.70 20.87
N ARG A 174 16.06 12.06 19.83
CA ARG A 174 16.53 12.19 18.45
C ARG A 174 15.70 13.18 17.67
N SER A 175 16.38 13.99 16.83
CA SER A 175 15.71 14.91 15.93
C SER A 175 15.25 14.19 14.66
N VAL A 176 13.99 14.36 14.31
CA VAL A 176 13.33 13.77 13.14
C VAL A 176 12.67 14.87 12.34
N THR A 177 12.85 14.87 11.03
CA THR A 177 12.15 15.79 10.13
C THR A 177 10.99 15.07 9.46
N VAL A 178 9.83 15.73 9.42
CA VAL A 178 8.66 15.27 8.67
C VAL A 178 8.47 16.19 7.47
N ASP A 179 8.43 15.62 6.28
CA ASP A 179 8.22 16.33 5.02
C ASP A 179 6.84 16.01 4.44
N GLY A 180 5.94 16.97 4.51
CA GLY A 180 4.59 16.94 3.93
C GLY A 180 4.45 17.79 2.66
N THR A 181 5.54 18.23 2.02
CA THR A 181 5.51 19.08 0.82
C THR A 181 4.78 18.42 -0.34
N LYS A 182 4.90 17.09 -0.48
CA LYS A 182 4.24 16.31 -1.54
C LYS A 182 2.71 16.26 -1.41
N VAL A 183 2.18 16.59 -0.24
CA VAL A 183 0.74 16.57 0.07
C VAL A 183 0.22 17.97 0.42
N ASP A 184 0.99 19.00 0.12
CA ASP A 184 0.70 20.41 0.42
C ASP A 184 0.27 20.61 1.89
N ALA A 185 0.92 19.90 2.81
CA ALA A 185 0.56 19.91 4.22
C ALA A 185 0.89 21.23 4.90
N SER A 186 0.14 21.53 5.96
CA SER A 186 0.43 22.66 6.84
C SER A 186 0.69 22.14 8.28
N PRO A 187 1.91 22.33 8.80
CA PRO A 187 3.11 22.86 8.11
C PRO A 187 3.69 21.87 7.09
N ALA A 188 4.33 22.38 6.02
CA ALA A 188 4.89 21.57 4.94
C ALA A 188 6.09 20.74 5.40
N THR A 189 6.92 21.30 6.28
CA THR A 189 8.08 20.59 6.88
C THR A 189 8.16 20.96 8.35
N GLN A 190 8.36 19.96 9.20
CA GLN A 190 8.43 20.16 10.65
C GLN A 190 9.46 19.20 11.27
N SER A 191 10.14 19.68 12.32
CA SER A 191 11.08 18.86 13.11
C SER A 191 10.45 18.47 14.44
N TYR A 192 10.66 17.23 14.82
CA TYR A 192 10.22 16.63 16.08
C TYR A 192 11.43 16.08 16.84
N THR A 193 11.30 16.00 18.16
CA THR A 193 12.27 15.29 19.01
C THR A 193 11.56 14.12 19.68
N THR A 194 12.14 12.93 19.59
CA THR A 194 11.57 11.73 20.23
C THR A 194 11.66 11.82 21.75
N LEU A 195 10.62 11.34 22.43
CA LEU A 195 10.54 11.19 23.87
C LEU A 195 11.41 10.02 24.37
N SER A 196 11.47 9.81 25.69
CA SER A 196 12.26 8.74 26.30
C SER A 196 11.86 7.33 25.90
N ASP A 197 10.65 7.13 25.37
CA ASP A 197 10.15 5.87 24.82
C ASP A 197 10.31 5.77 23.28
N GLY A 198 10.99 6.74 22.68
CA GLY A 198 11.22 6.86 21.24
C GLY A 198 10.03 7.38 20.45
N THR A 199 8.96 7.83 21.11
CA THR A 199 7.77 8.33 20.42
C THR A 199 7.79 9.84 20.21
N PHE A 200 7.04 10.29 19.20
CA PHE A 200 6.59 11.67 19.05
C PHE A 200 5.18 11.69 18.45
N ILE A 201 4.45 12.78 18.65
CA ILE A 201 3.12 12.95 18.04
C ILE A 201 3.28 13.81 16.79
N LEU A 202 3.02 13.19 15.65
CA LEU A 202 2.92 13.88 14.37
C LEU A 202 1.57 14.60 14.26
N ASN A 203 1.59 15.91 14.19
CA ASN A 203 0.42 16.73 13.91
C ASN A 203 0.56 17.35 12.53
N ILE A 204 -0.34 17.02 11.61
CA ILE A 204 -0.24 17.44 10.20
C ILE A 204 -1.62 17.48 9.54
N ASN A 205 -1.86 18.51 8.72
CA ASN A 205 -3.07 18.65 7.91
C ASN A 205 -2.69 18.66 6.41
N PRO A 206 -2.78 17.53 5.72
CA PRO A 206 -2.52 17.44 4.30
C PRO A 206 -3.70 17.98 3.48
N GLU A 207 -3.43 18.69 2.39
CA GLU A 207 -4.45 19.25 1.49
C GLU A 207 -4.77 18.32 0.30
N LYS A 208 -3.89 17.38 0.01
CA LYS A 208 -4.09 16.37 -1.03
C LYS A 208 -3.51 15.03 -0.61
N ALA A 209 -4.00 13.99 -1.25
CA ALA A 209 -3.48 12.64 -1.04
C ALA A 209 -2.04 12.50 -1.58
N GLY A 210 -1.25 11.60 -1.00
CA GLY A 210 0.16 11.41 -1.32
C GLY A 210 0.89 10.67 -0.23
N ASN A 211 2.13 11.04 0.00
CA ASN A 211 2.92 10.51 1.09
C ASN A 211 3.54 11.64 1.91
N VAL A 212 3.54 11.46 3.22
CA VAL A 212 4.32 12.24 4.17
C VAL A 212 5.56 11.43 4.51
N ASP A 213 6.73 12.01 4.30
CA ASP A 213 8.00 11.32 4.53
C ASP A 213 8.56 11.64 5.92
N ILE A 214 8.95 10.61 6.66
CA ILE A 214 9.73 10.73 7.90
C ILE A 214 11.20 10.59 7.52
N ILE A 215 11.97 11.62 7.83
CA ILE A 215 13.39 11.76 7.49
C ILE A 215 14.20 11.74 8.78
N PHE A 216 15.17 10.85 8.83
CA PHE A 216 16.15 10.77 9.90
C PHE A 216 17.57 10.77 9.31
N GLY A 217 18.45 11.59 9.84
CA GLY A 217 19.82 11.71 9.33
C GLY A 217 19.92 12.05 7.85
N GLY A 218 18.93 12.78 7.28
CA GLY A 218 18.87 13.11 5.86
C GLY A 218 18.32 11.99 4.95
N LYS A 219 17.93 10.83 5.49
CA LYS A 219 17.36 9.69 4.76
C LYS A 219 15.89 9.53 5.08
N VAL A 220 15.06 9.27 4.06
CA VAL A 220 13.67 8.86 4.26
C VAL A 220 13.65 7.45 4.85
N ILE A 221 13.20 7.33 6.10
CA ILE A 221 13.10 6.05 6.81
C ILE A 221 11.68 5.46 6.79
N LYS A 222 10.67 6.29 6.50
CA LYS A 222 9.27 5.88 6.36
C LYS A 222 8.52 6.87 5.49
N SER A 223 7.69 6.36 4.59
CA SER A 223 6.64 7.12 3.90
C SER A 223 5.28 6.70 4.45
N ILE A 224 4.50 7.64 4.96
CA ILE A 224 3.17 7.42 5.49
C ILE A 224 2.17 7.81 4.41
N PRO A 225 1.31 6.89 3.94
CA PRO A 225 0.30 7.23 2.94
C PRO A 225 -0.74 8.19 3.55
N VAL A 226 -1.09 9.20 2.78
CA VAL A 226 -2.22 10.10 3.05
C VAL A 226 -3.37 9.66 2.18
N GLU A 227 -4.40 9.13 2.80
CA GLU A 227 -5.62 8.70 2.12
C GLU A 227 -6.49 9.92 1.81
N ALA A 228 -7.15 9.90 0.65
CA ALA A 228 -8.18 10.87 0.34
C ALA A 228 -9.29 10.76 1.39
N ALA A 229 -9.48 11.80 2.19
CA ALA A 229 -10.60 11.86 3.11
C ALA A 229 -11.80 12.43 2.38
N TYR A 230 -12.87 11.66 2.30
CA TYR A 230 -14.17 12.20 1.91
C TYR A 230 -14.83 12.77 3.16
N GLU A 231 -15.08 14.05 3.14
CA GLU A 231 -15.92 14.63 4.19
C GLU A 231 -17.30 13.97 4.12
N THR A 232 -17.87 13.64 5.26
CA THR A 232 -19.25 13.16 5.35
C THR A 232 -20.17 14.17 4.67
N GLY A 233 -20.92 13.71 3.64
CA GLY A 233 -21.78 14.56 2.85
C GLY A 233 -21.06 15.38 1.77
N SER A 234 -19.78 15.17 1.47
CA SER A 234 -19.12 15.78 0.30
C SER A 234 -19.66 15.20 -1.01
N ARG A 235 -19.66 16.02 -2.06
CA ARG A 235 -20.07 15.61 -3.40
C ARG A 235 -18.84 15.41 -4.28
N ILE A 236 -18.75 14.27 -4.93
CA ILE A 236 -17.72 13.91 -5.91
C ILE A 236 -18.32 14.05 -7.31
N GLY A 237 -17.63 14.70 -8.22
CA GLY A 237 -18.11 14.84 -9.60
C GLY A 237 -19.22 15.87 -9.78
N SER A 238 -19.28 16.89 -8.90
CA SER A 238 -20.31 17.95 -9.00
C SER A 238 -20.25 18.75 -10.31
N GLN A 239 -19.08 18.88 -10.87
CA GLN A 239 -18.79 19.61 -12.11
C GLN A 239 -18.57 18.70 -13.33
N ALA A 240 -18.69 17.39 -13.15
CA ALA A 240 -18.51 16.45 -14.24
C ALA A 240 -19.55 16.67 -15.35
N SER A 241 -19.08 17.02 -16.53
CA SER A 241 -19.93 17.30 -17.70
C SER A 241 -20.48 16.03 -18.36
N ASP A 242 -19.76 14.91 -18.19
CA ASP A 242 -20.07 13.60 -18.78
C ASP A 242 -19.40 12.47 -18.00
N ASN A 243 -19.60 11.23 -18.47
CA ASN A 243 -19.09 10.03 -17.81
C ASN A 243 -17.55 9.96 -17.79
N VAL A 244 -16.89 10.48 -18.81
CA VAL A 244 -15.42 10.54 -18.85
C VAL A 244 -14.90 11.50 -17.78
N ALA A 245 -15.47 12.72 -17.70
CA ALA A 245 -15.10 13.69 -16.67
C ALA A 245 -15.32 13.11 -15.27
N LEU A 246 -16.45 12.46 -15.04
CA LEU A 246 -16.76 11.83 -13.75
C LEU A 246 -15.75 10.71 -13.40
N SER A 247 -15.37 9.88 -14.38
CA SER A 247 -14.38 8.82 -14.15
C SER A 247 -13.03 9.38 -13.72
N VAL A 248 -12.61 10.50 -14.34
CA VAL A 248 -11.37 11.19 -14.00
C VAL A 248 -11.44 11.82 -12.60
N GLU A 249 -12.56 12.49 -12.26
CA GLU A 249 -12.72 13.07 -10.93
C GLU A 249 -12.73 11.99 -9.84
N ILE A 250 -13.44 10.88 -10.04
CA ILE A 250 -13.44 9.74 -9.10
C ILE A 250 -12.04 9.15 -8.96
N ALA A 251 -11.32 8.98 -10.07
CA ALA A 251 -9.96 8.46 -10.04
C ALA A 251 -9.02 9.36 -9.24
N ARG A 252 -9.07 10.68 -9.47
CA ARG A 252 -8.26 11.66 -8.73
C ARG A 252 -8.59 11.70 -7.24
N GLN A 253 -9.85 11.48 -6.87
CA GLN A 253 -10.29 11.43 -5.48
C GLN A 253 -9.86 10.13 -4.78
N GLY A 254 -9.91 8.99 -5.48
CA GLY A 254 -9.66 7.68 -4.89
C GLY A 254 -8.20 7.23 -4.95
N TRP A 255 -7.40 7.76 -5.87
CA TRP A 255 -6.03 7.29 -6.11
C TRP A 255 -5.07 8.46 -6.32
N THR A 256 -4.04 8.50 -5.52
CA THR A 256 -2.94 9.47 -5.66
C THR A 256 -1.95 9.05 -6.74
N SER A 257 -1.80 7.75 -6.90
CA SER A 257 -1.10 7.09 -7.99
C SER A 257 -1.77 5.75 -8.26
N ALA A 258 -1.80 5.34 -9.51
CA ALA A 258 -2.36 4.06 -9.90
C ALA A 258 -1.52 3.45 -11.04
N PRO A 259 -0.58 2.55 -10.71
CA PRO A 259 0.22 1.87 -11.74
C PRO A 259 -0.65 0.97 -12.63
N ASN A 260 -1.80 0.55 -12.15
CA ASN A 260 -2.81 -0.20 -12.90
C ASN A 260 -4.06 0.65 -13.09
N VAL A 261 -4.63 0.64 -14.27
CA VAL A 261 -5.88 1.35 -14.60
C VAL A 261 -6.76 0.42 -15.44
N ILE A 262 -8.05 0.38 -15.12
CA ILE A 262 -9.05 -0.29 -15.95
C ILE A 262 -9.64 0.75 -16.90
N LEU A 263 -9.70 0.42 -18.20
CA LEU A 263 -10.29 1.27 -19.22
C LEU A 263 -11.56 0.63 -19.76
N ALA A 264 -12.67 1.37 -19.69
CA ALA A 264 -13.97 0.96 -20.19
C ALA A 264 -14.56 1.99 -21.15
N ARG A 265 -15.53 1.55 -21.96
CA ARG A 265 -16.31 2.47 -22.79
C ARG A 265 -17.29 3.29 -21.95
N ASP A 266 -17.63 4.49 -22.43
CA ASP A 266 -18.45 5.47 -21.70
C ASP A 266 -19.95 5.40 -21.96
N ASP A 267 -20.41 4.50 -22.86
CA ASP A 267 -21.78 4.46 -23.36
C ASP A 267 -22.53 3.12 -23.16
N GLN A 268 -21.82 2.01 -22.91
CA GLN A 268 -22.41 0.70 -22.58
C GLN A 268 -21.58 -0.02 -21.51
N PHE A 269 -22.25 -0.70 -20.59
CA PHE A 269 -21.59 -1.20 -19.36
C PHE A 269 -21.66 -2.71 -19.17
N SER A 270 -22.21 -3.47 -20.13
CA SER A 270 -22.33 -4.94 -20.03
C SER A 270 -21.01 -5.63 -19.74
N ASP A 271 -19.92 -5.16 -20.33
CA ASP A 271 -18.59 -5.72 -20.12
C ASP A 271 -17.97 -5.29 -18.78
N SER A 272 -18.27 -4.10 -18.30
CA SER A 272 -17.66 -3.51 -17.09
C SER A 272 -18.46 -3.75 -15.79
N LEU A 273 -19.66 -4.35 -15.86
CA LEU A 273 -20.46 -4.64 -14.66
C LEU A 273 -19.73 -5.48 -13.60
N ALA A 274 -18.85 -6.36 -14.05
CA ALA A 274 -18.04 -7.21 -13.18
C ALA A 274 -16.67 -6.58 -12.82
N ALA A 275 -16.40 -5.32 -13.23
CA ALA A 275 -15.05 -4.74 -13.12
C ALA A 275 -14.70 -4.22 -11.72
N ALA A 276 -15.68 -3.90 -10.85
CA ALA A 276 -15.38 -3.36 -9.52
C ALA A 276 -14.55 -4.32 -8.63
N PRO A 277 -14.80 -5.64 -8.59
CA PRO A 277 -13.89 -6.59 -7.93
C PRO A 277 -12.47 -6.60 -8.51
N LEU A 278 -12.33 -6.49 -9.83
CA LEU A 278 -11.02 -6.38 -10.48
C LEU A 278 -10.32 -5.07 -10.11
N SER A 279 -11.06 -3.95 -10.08
CA SER A 279 -10.57 -2.64 -9.64
C SER A 279 -9.96 -2.72 -8.24
N LYS A 280 -10.65 -3.35 -7.31
CA LYS A 280 -10.15 -3.55 -5.95
C LYS A 280 -8.89 -4.42 -5.92
N LYS A 281 -8.90 -5.53 -6.64
CA LYS A 281 -7.76 -6.47 -6.66
C LYS A 281 -6.49 -5.86 -7.21
N LEU A 282 -6.61 -5.03 -8.25
CA LEU A 282 -5.48 -4.36 -8.92
C LEU A 282 -5.13 -3.02 -8.26
N ASP A 283 -5.91 -2.56 -7.29
CA ASP A 283 -5.94 -1.19 -6.78
C ASP A 283 -5.96 -0.15 -7.93
N ALA A 284 -6.89 -0.35 -8.86
CA ALA A 284 -6.96 0.36 -10.13
C ALA A 284 -8.25 1.18 -10.23
N PRO A 285 -8.20 2.48 -10.54
CA PRO A 285 -9.40 3.22 -10.93
C PRO A 285 -9.98 2.68 -12.24
N ILE A 286 -11.29 2.90 -12.44
CA ILE A 286 -11.93 2.70 -13.74
C ILE A 286 -12.02 4.05 -14.43
N LEU A 287 -11.28 4.22 -15.53
CA LEU A 287 -11.41 5.36 -16.44
C LEU A 287 -12.29 4.99 -17.63
N MET A 288 -12.97 5.99 -18.17
CA MET A 288 -13.85 5.81 -19.33
C MET A 288 -13.31 6.56 -20.56
N THR A 289 -13.63 6.03 -21.74
CA THR A 289 -13.31 6.64 -23.03
C THR A 289 -14.39 6.34 -24.06
N GLY A 290 -14.44 7.11 -25.12
CA GLY A 290 -15.27 6.76 -26.29
C GLY A 290 -14.84 5.44 -26.91
N SER A 291 -15.76 4.76 -27.60
CA SER A 291 -15.47 3.46 -28.23
C SER A 291 -14.49 3.54 -29.40
N ALA A 292 -14.54 4.59 -30.19
CA ALA A 292 -13.72 4.76 -31.39
C ALA A 292 -12.48 5.65 -31.20
N THR A 293 -12.55 6.62 -30.28
CA THR A 293 -11.52 7.64 -30.08
C THR A 293 -11.16 7.74 -28.59
N LEU A 294 -9.86 7.71 -28.29
CA LEU A 294 -9.36 7.94 -26.93
C LEU A 294 -9.63 9.39 -26.53
N ASP A 295 -10.32 9.58 -25.42
CA ASP A 295 -10.56 10.90 -24.85
C ASP A 295 -9.26 11.48 -24.26
N SER A 296 -8.98 12.73 -24.59
CA SER A 296 -7.75 13.39 -24.14
C SER A 296 -7.66 13.55 -22.62
N ARG A 297 -8.81 13.71 -21.93
CA ARG A 297 -8.89 13.79 -20.47
C ARG A 297 -8.48 12.46 -19.83
N THR A 298 -8.88 11.34 -20.45
CA THR A 298 -8.48 10.00 -20.01
C THR A 298 -6.99 9.80 -20.19
N LEU A 299 -6.42 10.17 -21.34
CA LEU A 299 -4.98 10.08 -21.56
C LEU A 299 -4.20 10.94 -20.54
N THR A 300 -4.65 12.17 -20.29
CA THR A 300 -4.05 13.04 -19.27
C THR A 300 -4.10 12.39 -17.89
N ALA A 301 -5.25 11.84 -17.48
CA ALA A 301 -5.40 11.18 -16.20
C ALA A 301 -4.51 9.93 -16.05
N LEU A 302 -4.29 9.16 -17.12
CA LEU A 302 -3.36 8.03 -17.13
C LEU A 302 -1.93 8.48 -16.79
N HIS A 303 -1.47 9.59 -17.36
CA HIS A 303 -0.15 10.13 -17.06
C HIS A 303 -0.07 10.73 -15.64
N GLU A 304 -1.08 11.47 -15.20
CA GLU A 304 -1.16 12.04 -13.85
C GLU A 304 -1.13 10.97 -12.75
N LEU A 305 -1.83 9.85 -12.97
CA LEU A 305 -1.85 8.71 -12.06
C LEU A 305 -0.56 7.88 -12.09
N GLY A 306 0.34 8.13 -13.03
CA GLY A 306 1.55 7.32 -13.21
C GLY A 306 1.24 5.89 -13.67
N ALA A 307 0.21 5.71 -14.49
CA ALA A 307 -0.20 4.41 -15.01
C ALA A 307 0.96 3.73 -15.76
N ARG A 308 1.02 2.41 -15.65
CA ARG A 308 1.97 1.55 -16.37
C ARG A 308 1.24 0.44 -17.10
N ASN A 309 0.21 -0.13 -16.47
CA ASN A 309 -0.58 -1.22 -17.00
C ASN A 309 -2.02 -0.76 -17.19
N ILE A 310 -2.55 -0.95 -18.40
CA ILE A 310 -3.93 -0.63 -18.74
C ILE A 310 -4.67 -1.91 -19.06
N TYR A 311 -5.77 -2.15 -18.35
CA TYR A 311 -6.65 -3.30 -18.54
C TYR A 311 -7.90 -2.83 -19.28
N ILE A 312 -7.96 -3.08 -20.60
CA ILE A 312 -9.13 -2.76 -21.41
C ILE A 312 -10.20 -3.83 -21.18
N VAL A 313 -11.37 -3.44 -20.70
CA VAL A 313 -12.50 -4.32 -20.50
C VAL A 313 -13.47 -4.21 -21.66
N GLY A 314 -13.67 -5.31 -22.38
CA GLY A 314 -14.52 -5.42 -23.56
C GLY A 314 -13.74 -5.57 -24.86
N GLY A 315 -14.45 -6.06 -25.89
CA GLY A 315 -13.90 -6.29 -27.24
C GLY A 315 -13.58 -5.03 -28.01
N THR A 316 -13.10 -5.19 -29.26
CA THR A 316 -12.70 -4.07 -30.13
C THR A 316 -13.90 -3.19 -30.58
N VAL A 317 -15.13 -3.67 -30.42
CA VAL A 317 -16.36 -2.88 -30.57
C VAL A 317 -16.59 -1.98 -29.35
N ALA A 318 -16.17 -2.43 -28.17
CA ALA A 318 -16.29 -1.64 -26.94
C ALA A 318 -15.20 -0.55 -26.87
N VAL A 319 -13.94 -0.93 -27.06
CA VAL A 319 -12.79 -0.02 -27.15
C VAL A 319 -11.97 -0.44 -28.35
N SER A 320 -11.89 0.43 -29.37
CA SER A 320 -11.30 0.09 -30.67
C SER A 320 -9.84 -0.37 -30.58
N GLN A 321 -9.42 -1.14 -31.59
CA GLN A 321 -8.01 -1.52 -31.72
C GLN A 321 -7.10 -0.29 -31.84
N THR A 322 -7.55 0.77 -32.50
CA THR A 322 -6.80 2.04 -32.66
C THR A 322 -6.49 2.67 -31.29
N ILE A 323 -7.41 2.61 -30.33
CA ILE A 323 -7.16 3.08 -28.95
C ILE A 323 -6.10 2.19 -28.28
N GLU A 324 -6.23 0.89 -28.38
CA GLU A 324 -5.25 -0.07 -27.82
C GLU A 324 -3.85 0.14 -28.40
N ASP A 325 -3.74 0.28 -29.74
CA ASP A 325 -2.46 0.53 -30.42
C ASP A 325 -1.86 1.88 -30.02
N THR A 326 -2.70 2.89 -29.75
CA THR A 326 -2.26 4.20 -29.28
C THR A 326 -1.70 4.12 -27.88
N LEU A 327 -2.41 3.46 -26.98
CA LEU A 327 -2.00 3.28 -25.58
C LEU A 327 -0.77 2.37 -25.45
N SER A 328 -0.63 1.37 -26.32
CA SER A 328 0.50 0.43 -26.30
C SER A 328 1.86 1.06 -26.63
N LYS A 329 1.88 2.33 -27.07
CA LYS A 329 3.14 3.08 -27.28
C LYS A 329 3.81 3.47 -25.97
N ASP A 330 3.00 3.77 -24.94
CA ASP A 330 3.48 4.33 -23.67
C ASP A 330 3.17 3.42 -22.46
N PHE A 331 2.25 2.45 -22.63
CA PHE A 331 1.76 1.60 -21.54
C PHE A 331 1.78 0.12 -21.91
N THR A 332 1.83 -0.75 -20.92
CA THR A 332 1.54 -2.18 -21.10
C THR A 332 0.02 -2.35 -21.14
N VAL A 333 -0.54 -2.77 -22.27
CA VAL A 333 -1.98 -2.93 -22.43
C VAL A 333 -2.37 -4.40 -22.43
N THR A 334 -3.40 -4.74 -21.64
CA THR A 334 -4.00 -6.08 -21.58
C THR A 334 -5.49 -5.96 -21.85
N ARG A 335 -6.00 -6.65 -22.87
CA ARG A 335 -7.44 -6.70 -23.13
C ARG A 335 -8.09 -7.90 -22.47
N ILE A 336 -9.19 -7.67 -21.75
CA ILE A 336 -10.05 -8.67 -21.14
C ILE A 336 -11.39 -8.61 -21.87
N ALA A 337 -11.62 -9.53 -22.80
CA ALA A 337 -12.78 -9.52 -23.68
C ALA A 337 -13.24 -10.93 -24.03
N GLY A 338 -14.52 -11.19 -23.87
CA GLY A 338 -15.21 -12.35 -24.42
C GLY A 338 -16.04 -12.01 -25.65
N LEU A 339 -16.78 -12.97 -26.16
CA LEU A 339 -17.69 -12.76 -27.30
C LEU A 339 -18.94 -11.97 -26.86
N GLN A 340 -19.36 -12.13 -25.62
CA GLN A 340 -20.49 -11.45 -24.99
C GLN A 340 -20.11 -11.00 -23.59
N GLY A 341 -20.93 -10.14 -22.96
CA GLY A 341 -20.67 -9.65 -21.59
C GLY A 341 -20.55 -10.75 -20.55
N TYR A 342 -21.24 -11.88 -20.71
CA TYR A 342 -21.10 -13.07 -19.83
C TYR A 342 -19.69 -13.67 -19.91
N ASP A 343 -19.13 -13.75 -21.11
CA ASP A 343 -17.78 -14.29 -21.32
C ASP A 343 -16.73 -13.32 -20.77
N THR A 344 -16.93 -12.01 -20.98
CA THR A 344 -16.07 -10.98 -20.39
C THR A 344 -16.10 -11.06 -18.86
N ALA A 345 -17.28 -11.19 -18.24
CA ALA A 345 -17.41 -11.37 -16.80
C ALA A 345 -16.73 -12.66 -16.28
N ALA A 346 -16.82 -13.76 -17.04
CA ALA A 346 -16.09 -15.00 -16.73
C ALA A 346 -14.56 -14.82 -16.76
N LEU A 347 -14.03 -14.08 -17.74
CA LEU A 347 -12.60 -13.77 -17.82
C LEU A 347 -12.17 -12.83 -16.68
N ILE A 348 -12.96 -11.80 -16.36
CA ILE A 348 -12.70 -10.93 -15.20
C ILE A 348 -12.69 -11.75 -13.92
N SER A 349 -13.64 -12.66 -13.72
CA SER A 349 -13.73 -13.50 -12.53
C SER A 349 -12.50 -14.38 -12.32
N SER A 350 -11.89 -14.87 -13.39
CA SER A 350 -10.63 -15.62 -13.33
C SER A 350 -9.45 -14.76 -12.86
N GLN A 351 -9.46 -13.48 -13.18
CA GLN A 351 -8.45 -12.52 -12.69
C GLN A 351 -8.70 -12.14 -11.22
N VAL A 352 -9.97 -11.99 -10.82
CA VAL A 352 -10.37 -11.67 -9.44
C VAL A 352 -10.05 -12.83 -8.50
N GLY A 353 -10.38 -14.05 -8.89
CA GLY A 353 -10.35 -15.22 -8.02
C GLY A 353 -11.58 -15.29 -7.11
N ILE A 354 -11.44 -15.99 -5.99
CA ILE A 354 -12.51 -16.16 -5.01
C ILE A 354 -11.91 -16.20 -3.60
N ASP A 355 -12.64 -15.71 -2.61
CA ASP A 355 -12.21 -15.71 -1.22
C ASP A 355 -12.42 -17.06 -0.51
N SER A 356 -12.14 -17.11 0.80
CA SER A 356 -12.29 -18.32 1.62
C SER A 356 -13.76 -18.78 1.79
N THR A 357 -14.73 -17.89 1.59
CA THR A 357 -16.16 -18.25 1.65
C THR A 357 -16.62 -19.01 0.40
N GLN A 358 -15.83 -18.97 -0.67
CA GLN A 358 -16.12 -19.56 -1.96
C GLN A 358 -17.49 -19.11 -2.51
N THR A 359 -17.80 -17.81 -2.32
CA THR A 359 -19.05 -17.18 -2.74
C THR A 359 -18.89 -16.45 -4.06
N VAL A 360 -19.82 -16.66 -4.99
CA VAL A 360 -19.93 -15.93 -6.25
C VAL A 360 -21.28 -15.22 -6.29
N TYR A 361 -21.28 -13.97 -6.69
CA TYR A 361 -22.50 -13.21 -6.93
C TYR A 361 -22.90 -13.33 -8.40
N LEU A 362 -24.16 -13.68 -8.64
CA LEU A 362 -24.70 -13.87 -9.99
C LEU A 362 -25.81 -12.86 -10.25
N ALA A 363 -25.60 -11.98 -11.22
CA ALA A 363 -26.57 -10.96 -11.63
C ALA A 363 -27.06 -11.21 -13.06
N ASN A 364 -28.24 -10.70 -13.39
CA ASN A 364 -28.69 -10.66 -14.78
C ASN A 364 -27.94 -9.54 -15.52
N GLY A 365 -27.31 -9.88 -16.66
CA GLY A 365 -26.54 -8.93 -17.46
C GLY A 365 -27.35 -7.76 -18.03
N SER A 366 -28.68 -7.88 -18.06
CA SER A 366 -29.62 -6.82 -18.47
C SER A 366 -30.21 -6.04 -17.31
N ALA A 367 -30.09 -6.54 -16.05
CA ALA A 367 -30.57 -5.89 -14.83
C ALA A 367 -29.40 -5.21 -14.09
N ILE A 368 -28.83 -4.20 -14.71
CA ILE A 368 -27.63 -3.47 -14.28
C ILE A 368 -27.66 -3.04 -12.80
N PRO A 369 -28.77 -2.50 -12.23
CA PRO A 369 -28.78 -2.03 -10.85
C PRO A 369 -28.49 -3.11 -9.80
N ASP A 370 -28.97 -4.35 -10.00
CA ASP A 370 -28.74 -5.44 -9.04
C ASP A 370 -27.24 -5.83 -8.99
N ALA A 371 -26.55 -5.83 -10.14
CA ALA A 371 -25.12 -6.05 -10.22
C ALA A 371 -24.34 -4.92 -9.53
N ILE A 372 -24.74 -3.66 -9.72
CA ILE A 372 -24.08 -2.51 -9.11
C ILE A 372 -24.24 -2.53 -7.59
N ALA A 373 -25.42 -2.87 -7.07
CA ALA A 373 -25.68 -2.88 -5.64
C ALA A 373 -24.71 -3.78 -4.85
N ILE A 374 -24.26 -4.88 -5.44
CA ILE A 374 -23.29 -5.81 -4.82
C ILE A 374 -21.84 -5.48 -5.15
N SER A 375 -21.57 -4.74 -6.25
CA SER A 375 -20.24 -4.63 -6.87
C SER A 375 -19.17 -4.14 -5.90
N ALA A 376 -19.49 -3.13 -5.10
CA ALA A 376 -18.54 -2.56 -4.13
C ALA A 376 -18.18 -3.59 -3.05
N PHE A 377 -19.17 -4.26 -2.49
CA PHE A 377 -18.95 -5.26 -1.46
C PHE A 377 -18.23 -6.50 -2.00
N ALA A 378 -18.67 -7.01 -3.15
CA ALA A 378 -18.01 -8.14 -3.81
C ALA A 378 -16.51 -7.85 -4.01
N GLY A 379 -16.19 -6.63 -4.49
CA GLY A 379 -14.82 -6.18 -4.62
C GLY A 379 -14.07 -6.12 -3.29
N ALA A 380 -14.67 -5.53 -2.27
CA ALA A 380 -14.05 -5.40 -0.95
C ALA A 380 -13.71 -6.77 -0.32
N GLN A 381 -14.51 -7.79 -0.58
CA GLN A 381 -14.31 -9.16 -0.09
C GLN A 381 -13.42 -10.02 -1.01
N GLY A 382 -13.11 -9.56 -2.21
CA GLY A 382 -12.35 -10.34 -3.19
C GLY A 382 -13.20 -11.42 -3.89
N ASN A 383 -14.52 -11.25 -3.94
CA ASN A 383 -15.45 -12.17 -4.57
C ASN A 383 -15.82 -11.70 -5.98
N PRO A 384 -15.92 -12.59 -6.96
CA PRO A 384 -16.25 -12.23 -8.32
C PRO A 384 -17.78 -12.06 -8.51
N ILE A 385 -18.12 -11.26 -9.53
CA ILE A 385 -19.48 -11.15 -10.06
C ILE A 385 -19.50 -11.83 -11.41
N LEU A 386 -20.42 -12.75 -11.59
CA LEU A 386 -20.76 -13.37 -12.86
C LEU A 386 -22.11 -12.89 -13.37
N LEU A 387 -22.32 -13.01 -14.67
CA LEU A 387 -23.55 -12.58 -15.31
C LEU A 387 -24.32 -13.77 -15.88
N THR A 388 -25.64 -13.68 -15.89
CA THR A 388 -26.56 -14.66 -16.47
C THR A 388 -27.65 -13.97 -17.28
N ASP A 389 -28.32 -14.72 -18.16
CA ASP A 389 -29.61 -14.33 -18.68
C ASP A 389 -30.71 -14.59 -17.67
N ARG A 390 -31.91 -14.06 -17.96
CA ARG A 390 -33.11 -14.30 -17.14
C ARG A 390 -33.45 -15.78 -17.04
N ASP A 391 -33.53 -16.47 -18.17
CA ASP A 391 -34.08 -17.83 -18.28
C ASP A 391 -33.03 -18.89 -18.63
N THR A 392 -31.81 -18.45 -18.99
CA THR A 392 -30.73 -19.32 -19.47
C THR A 392 -29.43 -19.03 -18.73
N LEU A 393 -28.81 -20.07 -18.20
CA LEU A 393 -27.45 -19.98 -17.62
C LEU A 393 -26.42 -20.11 -18.75
N PRO A 394 -25.61 -19.07 -19.07
CA PRO A 394 -24.59 -19.17 -20.10
C PRO A 394 -23.53 -20.24 -19.75
N ALA A 395 -23.06 -20.96 -20.77
CA ALA A 395 -22.05 -21.99 -20.58
C ALA A 395 -20.73 -21.45 -19.98
N SER A 396 -20.34 -20.24 -20.39
CA SER A 396 -19.18 -19.54 -19.83
C SER A 396 -19.32 -19.23 -18.35
N THR A 397 -20.52 -18.83 -17.92
CA THR A 397 -20.83 -18.57 -16.51
C THR A 397 -20.76 -19.85 -15.68
N LEU A 398 -21.37 -20.94 -16.14
CA LEU A 398 -21.29 -22.23 -15.46
C LEU A 398 -19.85 -22.74 -15.36
N GLN A 399 -19.09 -22.62 -16.45
CA GLN A 399 -17.68 -23.03 -16.47
C GLN A 399 -16.84 -22.18 -15.52
N ALA A 400 -17.10 -20.86 -15.44
CA ALA A 400 -16.40 -19.97 -14.50
C ALA A 400 -16.69 -20.35 -13.03
N LEU A 401 -17.94 -20.67 -12.67
CA LEU A 401 -18.29 -21.16 -11.34
C LEU A 401 -17.51 -22.43 -10.97
N ILE A 402 -17.38 -23.37 -11.93
CA ILE A 402 -16.64 -24.62 -11.74
C ILE A 402 -15.13 -24.33 -11.57
N ASN A 403 -14.55 -23.50 -12.44
CA ASN A 403 -13.13 -23.18 -12.41
C ASN A 403 -12.71 -22.44 -11.13
N LEU A 404 -13.60 -21.61 -10.58
CA LEU A 404 -13.41 -20.91 -9.32
C LEU A 404 -13.58 -21.83 -8.09
N ASN A 405 -14.01 -23.06 -8.24
CA ASN A 405 -14.42 -23.95 -7.15
C ASN A 405 -15.47 -23.28 -6.24
N ALA A 406 -16.43 -22.60 -6.83
CA ALA A 406 -17.52 -21.94 -6.09
C ALA A 406 -18.30 -22.98 -5.29
N LYS A 407 -18.68 -22.63 -4.06
CA LYS A 407 -19.62 -23.42 -3.24
C LYS A 407 -20.95 -22.72 -3.12
N ASN A 408 -20.90 -21.41 -2.91
CA ASN A 408 -22.07 -20.58 -2.67
C ASN A 408 -22.31 -19.68 -3.88
N VAL A 409 -23.54 -19.64 -4.37
CA VAL A 409 -23.98 -18.75 -5.44
C VAL A 409 -25.12 -17.90 -4.92
N VAL A 410 -24.94 -16.59 -4.92
CA VAL A 410 -25.97 -15.63 -4.51
C VAL A 410 -26.60 -15.02 -5.77
N LEU A 411 -27.87 -15.33 -6.02
CA LEU A 411 -28.65 -14.76 -7.11
C LEU A 411 -29.15 -13.37 -6.70
N LEU A 412 -28.86 -12.36 -7.53
CA LEU A 412 -29.24 -10.98 -7.27
C LEU A 412 -30.48 -10.61 -8.06
N GLY A 413 -31.52 -10.22 -7.34
CA GLY A 413 -32.83 -9.89 -7.91
C GLY A 413 -33.87 -11.01 -7.81
N GLY A 414 -35.13 -10.62 -8.01
CA GLY A 414 -36.28 -11.52 -7.94
C GLY A 414 -36.37 -12.48 -9.14
N THR A 415 -37.39 -13.34 -9.11
CA THR A 415 -37.64 -14.36 -10.18
C THR A 415 -38.02 -13.75 -11.53
N ALA A 416 -38.44 -12.49 -11.56
CA ALA A 416 -38.62 -11.72 -12.79
C ALA A 416 -37.31 -11.36 -13.47
N VAL A 417 -36.21 -11.31 -12.70
CA VAL A 417 -34.86 -10.93 -13.15
C VAL A 417 -34.00 -12.16 -13.46
N ILE A 418 -34.00 -13.15 -12.55
CA ILE A 418 -33.36 -14.46 -12.75
C ILE A 418 -34.40 -15.53 -12.40
N SER A 419 -34.85 -16.26 -13.40
CA SER A 419 -35.95 -17.23 -13.25
C SER A 419 -35.54 -18.43 -12.39
N ASN A 420 -36.57 -19.15 -11.91
CA ASN A 420 -36.39 -20.41 -11.20
C ASN A 420 -35.69 -21.48 -12.07
N SER A 421 -35.74 -21.37 -13.40
CA SER A 421 -35.01 -22.28 -14.31
C SER A 421 -33.51 -22.22 -14.08
N VAL A 422 -32.96 -21.01 -14.01
CA VAL A 422 -31.51 -20.80 -13.73
C VAL A 422 -31.17 -21.24 -12.31
N GLU A 423 -32.00 -20.89 -11.32
CA GLU A 423 -31.81 -21.29 -9.93
C GLU A 423 -31.78 -22.82 -9.76
N ASN A 424 -32.72 -23.54 -10.38
CA ASN A 424 -32.78 -25.00 -10.33
C ASN A 424 -31.56 -25.66 -11.01
N GLN A 425 -31.03 -25.09 -12.10
CA GLN A 425 -29.84 -25.59 -12.75
C GLN A 425 -28.61 -25.47 -11.83
N LEU A 426 -28.51 -24.35 -11.11
CA LEU A 426 -27.38 -24.08 -10.19
C LEU A 426 -27.48 -24.92 -8.91
N SER A 427 -28.70 -25.11 -8.37
CA SER A 427 -28.95 -25.83 -7.11
C SER A 427 -28.53 -27.30 -7.16
N ASN A 428 -28.36 -27.88 -8.36
CA ASN A 428 -27.82 -29.24 -8.52
C ASN A 428 -26.35 -29.39 -8.16
N ARG A 429 -25.59 -28.26 -8.08
CA ARG A 429 -24.12 -28.28 -7.88
C ARG A 429 -23.64 -27.32 -6.81
N PHE A 430 -24.39 -26.26 -6.49
CA PHE A 430 -24.00 -25.18 -5.61
C PHE A 430 -25.05 -24.95 -4.52
N LEU A 431 -24.61 -24.37 -3.41
CA LEU A 431 -25.53 -23.80 -2.42
C LEU A 431 -26.02 -22.46 -2.95
N VAL A 432 -27.31 -22.40 -3.31
CA VAL A 432 -27.89 -21.22 -3.93
C VAL A 432 -28.73 -20.45 -2.91
N GLN A 433 -28.49 -19.14 -2.85
CA GLN A 433 -29.31 -18.18 -2.10
C GLN A 433 -29.80 -17.12 -3.07
N ARG A 434 -30.98 -16.55 -2.80
CA ARG A 434 -31.53 -15.45 -3.58
C ARG A 434 -31.69 -14.20 -2.70
N TRP A 435 -31.10 -13.11 -3.17
CA TRP A 435 -31.31 -11.77 -2.59
C TRP A 435 -32.02 -10.90 -3.63
N GLY A 436 -33.35 -10.77 -3.50
CA GLY A 436 -34.15 -10.05 -4.45
C GLY A 436 -35.37 -9.44 -3.77
N GLY A 437 -35.56 -8.15 -3.93
CA GLY A 437 -36.67 -7.37 -3.45
C GLY A 437 -37.74 -7.15 -4.52
N TYR A 438 -38.71 -6.30 -4.23
CA TYR A 438 -39.78 -5.92 -5.12
C TYR A 438 -39.31 -5.08 -6.31
N ASP A 439 -38.35 -4.18 -6.00
CA ASP A 439 -37.63 -3.36 -6.99
C ASP A 439 -36.14 -3.35 -6.70
N ARG A 440 -35.38 -2.56 -7.49
CA ARG A 440 -33.91 -2.42 -7.34
C ARG A 440 -33.51 -1.85 -6.00
N TYR A 441 -34.31 -1.00 -5.41
CA TYR A 441 -34.00 -0.35 -4.13
C TYR A 441 -34.26 -1.29 -2.96
N ASP A 442 -35.32 -2.14 -3.08
CA ASP A 442 -35.57 -3.21 -2.11
C ASP A 442 -34.48 -4.27 -2.18
N THR A 443 -34.05 -4.66 -3.40
CA THR A 443 -32.92 -5.58 -3.60
C THR A 443 -31.66 -5.02 -2.97
N GLN A 444 -31.34 -3.75 -3.22
CA GLN A 444 -30.18 -3.07 -2.63
C GLN A 444 -30.26 -3.06 -1.09
N SER A 445 -31.38 -2.70 -0.52
CA SER A 445 -31.56 -2.64 0.94
C SER A 445 -31.43 -4.03 1.58
N LEU A 446 -31.93 -5.07 0.91
CA LEU A 446 -31.77 -6.45 1.34
C LEU A 446 -30.28 -6.88 1.27
N ILE A 447 -29.57 -6.51 0.21
CA ILE A 447 -28.11 -6.73 0.09
C ILE A 447 -27.39 -6.08 1.28
N PHE A 448 -27.68 -4.82 1.58
CA PHE A 448 -27.05 -4.12 2.71
C PHE A 448 -27.34 -4.79 4.06
N GLN A 449 -28.59 -5.23 4.29
CA GLN A 449 -28.96 -5.93 5.53
C GLN A 449 -28.21 -7.26 5.72
N ASN A 450 -27.96 -7.99 4.63
CA ASN A 450 -27.22 -9.25 4.67
C ASN A 450 -25.71 -9.05 4.87
N LEU A 451 -25.17 -7.90 4.45
CA LEU A 451 -23.74 -7.66 4.36
C LEU A 451 -23.20 -6.69 5.41
N LEU A 452 -24.07 -5.88 6.03
CA LEU A 452 -23.64 -4.91 7.04
C LEU A 452 -23.04 -5.64 8.25
N ASN A 453 -21.75 -5.47 8.44
CA ASN A 453 -21.06 -6.02 9.60
C ASN A 453 -21.33 -5.14 10.83
N LYS A 454 -22.22 -5.59 11.71
CA LYS A 454 -22.60 -4.87 12.92
C LYS A 454 -21.52 -4.91 14.01
N ASP A 455 -20.59 -5.83 13.91
CA ASP A 455 -19.48 -5.96 14.88
C ASP A 455 -18.31 -5.01 14.56
N ASN A 456 -18.25 -4.50 13.32
CA ASN A 456 -17.27 -3.49 12.90
C ASN A 456 -17.95 -2.38 12.08
N PRO A 457 -18.56 -1.38 12.74
CA PRO A 457 -19.33 -0.32 12.09
C PRO A 457 -18.43 0.73 11.44
N GLN A 458 -17.82 0.45 10.31
CA GLN A 458 -16.92 1.36 9.60
C GLN A 458 -17.13 1.34 8.08
N SER A 459 -18.37 1.14 7.61
CA SER A 459 -18.66 1.08 6.17
C SER A 459 -19.02 2.46 5.61
N PRO A 460 -18.24 3.01 4.69
CA PRO A 460 -18.63 4.22 3.97
C PRO A 460 -19.76 3.96 2.99
N LEU A 461 -20.65 4.94 2.81
CA LEU A 461 -21.81 4.85 1.94
C LEU A 461 -21.76 5.95 0.87
N TYR A 462 -21.77 5.54 -0.39
CA TYR A 462 -21.72 6.43 -1.53
C TYR A 462 -23.08 6.49 -2.21
N PHE A 463 -23.71 7.66 -2.21
CA PHE A 463 -25.02 7.89 -2.83
C PHE A 463 -24.86 8.29 -4.28
N THR A 464 -25.60 7.65 -5.16
CA THR A 464 -25.60 7.91 -6.60
C THR A 464 -26.98 7.70 -7.22
N SER A 465 -27.17 8.10 -8.47
CA SER A 465 -28.43 7.90 -9.17
C SER A 465 -28.73 6.42 -9.40
N GLY A 466 -29.91 5.99 -9.00
CA GLY A 466 -30.48 4.66 -9.31
C GLY A 466 -31.40 4.66 -10.54
N LEU A 467 -31.57 5.83 -11.17
CA LEU A 467 -32.34 5.98 -12.39
C LEU A 467 -31.42 6.27 -13.57
N VAL A 468 -31.84 5.82 -14.74
CA VAL A 468 -31.29 6.30 -16.00
C VAL A 468 -31.75 7.75 -16.14
N ARG A 469 -30.84 8.68 -16.21
CA ARG A 469 -31.16 10.10 -16.50
C ARG A 469 -31.81 10.19 -17.88
N GLN A 470 -32.75 11.10 -18.05
CA GLN A 470 -33.44 11.25 -19.32
C GLN A 470 -32.48 11.61 -20.47
N ASP A 471 -31.45 12.37 -20.15
CA ASP A 471 -30.35 12.71 -21.04
C ASP A 471 -29.48 11.49 -21.37
N ASP A 472 -29.33 10.54 -20.44
CA ASP A 472 -28.59 9.30 -20.63
C ASP A 472 -29.39 8.25 -21.43
N VAL A 473 -30.73 8.26 -21.35
CA VAL A 473 -31.58 7.39 -22.21
C VAL A 473 -31.41 7.77 -23.68
N SER A 474 -31.41 9.07 -23.97
CA SER A 474 -31.21 9.57 -25.34
C SER A 474 -29.78 9.39 -25.84
N SER A 475 -28.80 9.36 -24.94
CA SER A 475 -27.38 9.17 -25.23
C SER A 475 -26.88 7.72 -25.12
N GLY A 476 -27.73 6.79 -24.61
CA GLY A 476 -27.36 5.38 -24.41
C GLY A 476 -26.40 5.12 -23.24
N LYS A 477 -26.31 6.01 -22.25
CA LYS A 477 -25.30 6.00 -21.18
C LYS A 477 -25.85 5.79 -19.75
N PRO A 478 -26.68 4.76 -19.49
CA PRO A 478 -27.31 4.57 -18.17
C PRO A 478 -26.31 4.06 -17.11
N TYR A 479 -26.46 4.53 -15.88
CA TYR A 479 -25.77 4.01 -14.66
C TYR A 479 -24.26 4.18 -14.58
N ALA A 480 -23.62 5.02 -15.40
CA ALA A 480 -22.17 5.24 -15.31
C ALA A 480 -21.73 5.72 -13.92
N ASP A 481 -22.48 6.67 -13.34
CA ASP A 481 -22.22 7.21 -12.01
C ASP A 481 -22.10 6.06 -10.97
N ALA A 482 -23.05 5.14 -11.00
CA ALA A 482 -23.12 4.04 -10.05
C ALA A 482 -21.99 2.99 -10.26
N LEU A 483 -21.67 2.69 -11.51
CA LEU A 483 -20.59 1.77 -11.86
C LEU A 483 -19.21 2.31 -11.41
N LEU A 484 -18.93 3.58 -11.73
CA LEU A 484 -17.68 4.25 -11.33
C LEU A 484 -17.57 4.38 -9.80
N THR A 485 -18.70 4.70 -9.16
CA THR A 485 -18.79 4.76 -7.69
C THR A 485 -18.49 3.41 -7.06
N ALA A 486 -18.87 2.30 -7.70
CA ALA A 486 -18.62 0.96 -7.15
C ALA A 486 -17.11 0.65 -7.03
N ALA A 487 -16.29 1.09 -7.96
CA ALA A 487 -14.82 0.93 -7.86
C ALA A 487 -14.24 1.68 -6.67
N LEU A 488 -14.66 2.94 -6.48
CA LEU A 488 -14.25 3.76 -5.33
C LEU A 488 -14.74 3.16 -3.99
N ALA A 489 -16.01 2.75 -3.95
CA ALA A 489 -16.59 2.13 -2.77
C ALA A 489 -15.91 0.79 -2.41
N ALA A 490 -15.58 -0.04 -3.41
CA ALA A 490 -14.83 -1.28 -3.23
C ALA A 490 -13.43 -1.02 -2.65
N LYS A 491 -12.74 0.01 -3.15
CA LYS A 491 -11.43 0.43 -2.61
C LYS A 491 -11.52 0.72 -1.12
N ASN A 492 -12.56 1.43 -0.70
CA ASN A 492 -12.73 1.92 0.67
C ASN A 492 -13.54 0.96 1.58
N GLY A 493 -13.89 -0.23 1.11
CA GLY A 493 -14.69 -1.19 1.89
C GLY A 493 -16.14 -0.76 2.13
N GLY A 494 -16.68 0.06 1.24
CA GLY A 494 -18.01 0.67 1.38
C GLY A 494 -19.08 0.09 0.49
N PHE A 495 -20.23 0.77 0.46
CA PHE A 495 -21.40 0.41 -0.35
C PHE A 495 -21.79 1.53 -1.31
N VAL A 496 -22.45 1.16 -2.41
CA VAL A 496 -23.09 2.10 -3.33
C VAL A 496 -24.58 2.10 -3.06
N ALA A 497 -25.10 3.24 -2.64
CA ALA A 497 -26.52 3.46 -2.38
C ALA A 497 -27.16 4.23 -3.54
N MET A 498 -27.93 3.52 -4.34
CA MET A 498 -28.70 4.12 -5.43
C MET A 498 -29.94 4.83 -4.88
N THR A 499 -30.17 6.07 -5.33
CA THR A 499 -31.34 6.89 -4.96
C THR A 499 -32.17 7.28 -6.17
N GLN A 500 -33.37 7.81 -5.93
CA GLN A 500 -34.04 8.64 -6.91
C GLN A 500 -33.41 10.03 -6.90
N PRO A 501 -33.53 10.84 -7.98
CA PRO A 501 -32.87 12.14 -8.05
C PRO A 501 -33.25 13.11 -6.93
N ASN A 502 -34.51 13.11 -6.50
CA ASN A 502 -35.04 14.08 -5.54
C ASN A 502 -35.56 13.46 -4.24
N SER A 503 -35.47 12.14 -4.08
CA SER A 503 -36.01 11.47 -2.89
C SER A 503 -35.29 10.17 -2.56
N LEU A 504 -35.30 9.81 -1.28
CA LEU A 504 -34.87 8.48 -0.86
C LEU A 504 -35.97 7.46 -1.16
N PRO A 505 -35.63 6.33 -1.80
CA PRO A 505 -36.55 5.18 -1.87
C PRO A 505 -36.95 4.73 -0.46
N PRO A 506 -38.21 4.30 -0.24
CA PRO A 506 -38.69 3.94 1.09
C PRO A 506 -37.82 2.90 1.81
N SER A 507 -37.42 1.85 1.11
CA SER A 507 -36.54 0.79 1.66
C SER A 507 -35.17 1.31 2.07
N LEU A 508 -34.57 2.20 1.27
CA LEU A 508 -33.27 2.82 1.62
C LEU A 508 -33.43 3.78 2.80
N ASN A 509 -34.50 4.61 2.82
CA ASN A 509 -34.79 5.49 3.94
C ASN A 509 -34.94 4.69 5.25
N TYR A 510 -35.71 3.60 5.21
CA TYR A 510 -35.87 2.70 6.35
C TYR A 510 -34.51 2.11 6.78
N PHE A 511 -33.72 1.61 5.84
CA PHE A 511 -32.38 1.08 6.13
C PHE A 511 -31.51 2.13 6.84
N LEU A 512 -31.45 3.36 6.34
CA LEU A 512 -30.63 4.43 6.91
C LEU A 512 -31.09 4.80 8.34
N LEU A 513 -32.38 4.89 8.59
CA LEU A 513 -32.92 5.23 9.91
C LEU A 513 -32.48 4.25 10.99
N TYR A 514 -32.43 2.96 10.67
CA TYR A 514 -32.10 1.91 11.64
C TYR A 514 -30.62 1.50 11.67
N ASN A 515 -29.85 1.92 10.68
CA ASN A 515 -28.46 1.47 10.53
C ASN A 515 -27.46 2.63 10.40
N LYS A 516 -27.85 3.89 10.59
CA LYS A 516 -26.94 5.05 10.47
C LYS A 516 -25.69 4.92 11.36
N GLY A 517 -25.81 4.35 12.56
CA GLY A 517 -24.71 4.13 13.48
C GLY A 517 -23.64 3.16 12.97
N TYR A 518 -23.90 2.43 11.89
CA TYR A 518 -22.94 1.53 11.21
C TYR A 518 -22.34 2.15 9.96
N ILE A 519 -22.69 3.41 9.65
CA ILE A 519 -22.17 4.14 8.49
C ILE A 519 -21.08 5.10 8.99
N SER A 520 -19.84 4.86 8.60
CA SER A 520 -18.71 5.66 9.07
C SER A 520 -18.60 7.01 8.35
N LYS A 521 -18.96 7.02 7.06
CA LYS A 521 -18.84 8.18 6.17
C LYS A 521 -19.89 8.09 5.06
N SER A 522 -20.24 9.24 4.50
CA SER A 522 -21.08 9.29 3.30
C SER A 522 -20.59 10.34 2.31
N ALA A 523 -20.79 10.09 1.04
CA ALA A 523 -20.57 11.05 -0.04
C ALA A 523 -21.64 10.89 -1.11
N VAL A 524 -21.98 11.96 -1.80
CA VAL A 524 -22.80 11.93 -3.01
C VAL A 524 -21.88 11.93 -4.22
N VAL A 525 -22.13 11.05 -5.18
CA VAL A 525 -21.36 10.95 -6.42
C VAL A 525 -22.25 11.30 -7.62
N GLY A 526 -21.73 12.13 -8.49
CA GLY A 526 -22.45 12.64 -9.66
C GLY A 526 -22.96 14.07 -9.49
N ASN A 527 -23.54 14.60 -10.55
CA ASN A 527 -24.03 15.97 -10.58
C ASN A 527 -25.46 16.12 -10.00
N ASN A 528 -25.99 17.35 -10.01
CA ASN A 528 -27.31 17.66 -9.45
C ASN A 528 -28.50 16.98 -10.17
N SER A 529 -28.32 16.55 -11.43
CA SER A 529 -29.40 15.82 -12.13
C SER A 529 -29.51 14.37 -11.70
N GLY A 530 -28.42 13.76 -11.22
CA GLY A 530 -28.41 12.40 -10.68
C GLY A 530 -28.92 12.29 -9.26
N VAL A 531 -28.39 13.15 -8.38
CA VAL A 531 -28.81 13.30 -6.97
C VAL A 531 -28.90 14.79 -6.68
N SER A 532 -30.09 15.30 -6.38
CA SER A 532 -30.28 16.74 -6.19
C SER A 532 -29.58 17.27 -4.93
N PHE A 533 -29.21 18.56 -4.93
CA PHE A 533 -28.65 19.22 -3.76
C PHE A 533 -29.61 19.21 -2.55
N ASN A 534 -30.93 19.23 -2.80
CA ASN A 534 -31.91 19.14 -1.72
C ASN A 534 -31.87 17.74 -1.06
N LEU A 535 -31.77 16.67 -1.85
CA LEU A 535 -31.62 15.33 -1.32
C LEU A 535 -30.30 15.15 -0.59
N GLU A 536 -29.21 15.72 -1.13
CA GLU A 536 -27.91 15.71 -0.45
C GLU A 536 -27.98 16.39 0.94
N GLN A 537 -28.65 17.52 1.06
CA GLN A 537 -28.83 18.20 2.35
C GLN A 537 -29.65 17.34 3.34
N GLN A 538 -30.69 16.66 2.86
CA GLN A 538 -31.45 15.71 3.68
C GLN A 538 -30.58 14.55 4.18
N LEU A 539 -29.74 13.98 3.30
CA LEU A 539 -28.79 12.92 3.65
C LEU A 539 -27.77 13.39 4.70
N ARG A 540 -27.23 14.59 4.53
CA ARG A 540 -26.33 15.19 5.50
C ARG A 540 -26.97 15.32 6.89
N GLN A 541 -28.20 15.85 6.96
CA GLN A 541 -28.93 15.98 8.21
C GLN A 541 -29.27 14.63 8.85
N MET A 542 -29.64 13.62 8.04
CA MET A 542 -29.97 12.28 8.53
C MET A 542 -28.76 11.54 9.08
N LEU A 543 -27.60 11.70 8.47
CA LEU A 543 -26.37 10.97 8.78
C LEU A 543 -25.40 11.76 9.67
N SER A 544 -25.65 13.05 9.94
CA SER A 544 -24.92 13.77 10.97
C SER A 544 -25.19 13.13 12.33
N HIS A 545 -24.16 12.70 12.99
CA HIS A 545 -24.20 12.05 14.31
C HIS A 545 -24.21 13.05 15.44
#